data_b3d07a6f2beda97467a26102724bdfdd
#
_entry.id   b3d07a6f2beda97467a26102724bdfdd
#
_cell.length_a   1.000
_cell.length_b   1.000
_cell.length_c   1.000
_cell.angle_alpha   90.00
_cell.angle_beta   90.00
_cell.angle_gamma   90.00
#
_symmetry.space_group_name_H-M   'P 1'
#
loop_
_entity.id
_entity.type
_entity.pdbx_description
1 polymer ?
#
loop_
_entity_poly.entity_id
_entity_poly.type
_entity_poly.pdbx_seq_one_letter_code
_entity_poly.pdbx_strand_id
1 'polypeptide(L)'
;MFVAGSIYQAYRYYEFFTRNGLAGRCSVVTSYDPMDSDIANDSVDNNKTTEKKYKYDWAKQSFKDAGVKNAEEYEAWAKNVFIKRPAQMKLLIVVNKLLTGFDAPCATILYIDSEIKDHTLFQAVCRVNRLGEDIKD
;
A
#
# COMPACT_ATOMS: atom_id res chain seq x y z
N MET A 1 -9.08 2.67 -2.98
CA MET A 1 -8.13 1.99 -2.08
C MET A 1 -8.24 0.48 -2.27
N PHE A 2 -7.14 -0.23 -2.27
CA PHE A 2 -7.08 -1.68 -2.49
C PHE A 2 -6.41 -2.36 -1.31
N VAL A 3 -7.05 -3.36 -0.71
CA VAL A 3 -6.54 -4.08 0.45
C VAL A 3 -6.02 -5.44 0.03
N ALA A 4 -4.71 -5.65 0.18
CA ALA A 4 -4.04 -6.91 -0.12
C ALA A 4 -3.86 -7.76 1.13
N GLY A 5 -3.77 -9.07 0.96
CA GLY A 5 -3.63 -10.04 2.05
C GLY A 5 -2.21 -10.13 2.62
N SER A 6 -1.20 -9.74 1.86
CA SER A 6 0.19 -9.76 2.29
C SER A 6 1.01 -8.68 1.61
N ILE A 7 2.19 -8.41 2.14
CA ILE A 7 3.13 -7.44 1.56
C ILE A 7 3.59 -7.89 0.17
N TYR A 8 3.85 -9.17 -0.01
CA TYR A 8 4.21 -9.72 -1.32
C TYR A 8 3.09 -9.53 -2.34
N GLN A 9 1.85 -9.85 -1.99
CA GLN A 9 0.69 -9.61 -2.87
C GLN A 9 0.50 -8.14 -3.19
N ALA A 10 0.70 -7.26 -2.21
CA ALA A 10 0.58 -5.81 -2.42
C ALA A 10 1.54 -5.32 -3.51
N TYR A 11 2.79 -5.75 -3.50
CA TYR A 11 3.75 -5.39 -4.54
C TYR A 11 3.45 -6.07 -5.88
N ARG A 12 2.88 -7.29 -5.88
CA ARG A 12 2.41 -7.93 -7.11
C ARG A 12 1.29 -7.12 -7.76
N TYR A 13 0.33 -6.63 -7.00
CA TYR A 13 -0.71 -5.74 -7.49
C TYR A 13 -0.14 -4.39 -7.95
N TYR A 14 0.82 -3.84 -7.23
CA TYR A 14 1.51 -2.63 -7.63
C TYR A 14 2.17 -2.77 -9.01
N GLU A 15 2.89 -3.86 -9.22
CA GLU A 15 3.48 -4.17 -10.52
C GLU A 15 2.41 -4.28 -11.61
N PHE A 16 1.34 -5.03 -11.34
CA PHE A 16 0.24 -5.19 -12.29
C PHE A 16 -0.40 -3.85 -12.68
N PHE A 17 -0.76 -3.04 -11.72
CA PHE A 17 -1.38 -1.74 -11.98
C PHE A 17 -0.42 -0.76 -12.66
N THR A 18 0.84 -0.78 -12.30
CA THR A 18 1.88 0.04 -12.95
C THR A 18 2.00 -0.31 -14.43
N ARG A 19 1.96 -1.59 -14.77
CA ARG A 19 2.03 -2.05 -16.16
C ARG A 19 0.74 -1.82 -16.95
N ASN A 20 -0.38 -1.58 -16.29
CA ASN A 20 -1.70 -1.44 -16.89
C ASN A 20 -2.27 -0.01 -16.79
N GLY A 21 -1.42 1.00 -16.85
CA GLY A 21 -1.84 2.40 -17.00
C GLY A 21 -1.80 3.25 -15.74
N LEU A 22 -1.38 2.70 -14.60
CA LEU A 22 -1.27 3.44 -13.33
C LEU A 22 0.18 3.71 -12.91
N ALA A 23 1.12 3.71 -13.86
CA ALA A 23 2.51 4.08 -13.57
C ALA A 23 2.60 5.48 -12.96
N GLY A 24 3.21 5.58 -11.78
CA GLY A 24 3.30 6.83 -11.03
C GLY A 24 2.00 7.30 -10.39
N ARG A 25 0.91 6.53 -10.49
CA ARG A 25 -0.42 6.88 -9.96
C ARG A 25 -0.95 5.92 -8.93
N CYS A 26 -0.15 4.96 -8.51
CA CYS A 26 -0.47 4.04 -7.42
C CYS A 26 0.71 3.92 -6.46
N SER A 27 0.43 3.57 -5.21
CA SER A 27 1.44 3.35 -4.18
C SER A 27 1.05 2.19 -3.28
N VAL A 28 2.07 1.50 -2.74
CA VAL A 28 1.91 0.46 -1.73
C VAL A 28 2.31 1.03 -0.38
N VAL A 29 1.40 1.03 0.57
CA VAL A 29 1.67 1.49 1.93
C VAL A 29 1.64 0.31 2.89
N THR A 30 2.79 -0.01 3.46
CA THR A 30 2.98 -1.08 4.43
C THR A 30 3.92 -0.62 5.54
N SER A 31 4.05 -1.43 6.58
CA SER A 31 5.05 -1.23 7.64
C SER A 31 6.41 -1.87 7.33
N TYR A 32 6.59 -2.38 6.10
CA TYR A 32 7.80 -3.08 5.71
C TYR A 32 8.93 -2.10 5.41
N ASP A 33 10.00 -2.18 6.19
CA ASP A 33 11.27 -1.50 5.92
C ASP A 33 12.26 -2.51 5.35
N PRO A 34 12.70 -2.35 4.09
CA PRO A 34 13.67 -3.25 3.49
C PRO A 34 15.04 -3.10 4.15
N MET A 35 15.58 -4.21 4.63
CA MET A 35 16.92 -4.29 5.24
C MET A 35 17.85 -5.11 4.36
N ASP A 36 19.13 -4.74 4.32
CA ASP A 36 20.12 -5.51 3.55
C ASP A 36 20.27 -6.96 4.05
N SER A 37 19.94 -7.21 5.32
CA SER A 37 19.86 -8.55 5.88
C SER A 37 18.76 -9.42 5.25
N ASP A 38 17.75 -8.82 4.64
CA ASP A 38 16.66 -9.56 3.99
C ASP A 38 17.15 -10.35 2.76
N ILE A 39 18.22 -9.88 2.13
CA ILE A 39 18.82 -10.50 0.94
C ILE A 39 20.12 -11.23 1.24
N ALA A 40 20.74 -11.03 2.41
CA ALA A 40 22.04 -11.57 2.78
C ALA A 40 21.99 -13.04 3.22
N ASN A 41 20.83 -13.55 3.62
CA ASN A 41 20.64 -14.93 4.06
C ASN A 41 20.07 -15.76 2.88
N ASP A 42 20.96 -16.43 2.16
CA ASP A 42 20.60 -17.50 1.23
C ASP A 42 20.00 -18.68 2.00
N SER A 43 18.72 -18.61 2.27
CA SER A 43 18.00 -19.74 2.81
C SER A 43 17.79 -20.79 1.70
N VAL A 44 17.86 -22.06 2.09
CA VAL A 44 17.77 -23.24 1.21
C VAL A 44 16.42 -23.33 0.45
N ASP A 45 15.45 -22.48 0.78
CA ASP A 45 14.15 -22.43 0.14
C ASP A 45 14.10 -21.33 -0.92
N ASN A 46 14.28 -21.72 -2.18
CA ASN A 46 14.32 -20.82 -3.33
C ASN A 46 13.07 -19.92 -3.47
N ASN A 47 11.88 -20.42 -3.09
CA ASN A 47 10.64 -19.65 -3.20
C ASN A 47 10.59 -18.50 -2.20
N LYS A 48 10.95 -18.75 -0.95
CA LYS A 48 10.97 -17.71 0.10
C LYS A 48 12.04 -16.65 -0.17
N THR A 49 13.19 -17.06 -0.68
CA THR A 49 14.26 -16.15 -1.06
C THR A 49 13.83 -15.25 -2.20
N THR A 50 13.11 -15.80 -3.19
CA THR A 50 12.59 -15.04 -4.33
C THR A 50 11.55 -14.00 -3.89
N GLU A 51 10.62 -14.36 -2.99
CA GLU A 51 9.63 -13.44 -2.46
C GLU A 51 10.26 -12.31 -1.64
N LYS A 52 11.25 -12.62 -0.79
CA LYS A 52 11.99 -11.63 0.00
C LYS A 52 12.71 -10.63 -0.89
N LYS A 53 13.42 -11.13 -1.89
CA LYS A 53 14.14 -10.27 -2.86
C LYS A 53 13.17 -9.39 -3.64
N TYR A 54 12.06 -9.94 -4.08
CA TYR A 54 11.04 -9.21 -4.83
C TYR A 54 10.47 -8.04 -4.00
N LYS A 55 10.09 -8.28 -2.75
CA LYS A 55 9.62 -7.24 -1.83
C LYS A 55 10.69 -6.17 -1.58
N TYR A 56 11.91 -6.61 -1.35
CA TYR A 56 13.05 -5.73 -1.10
C TYR A 56 13.30 -4.79 -2.29
N ASP A 57 13.39 -5.33 -3.49
CA ASP A 57 13.67 -4.56 -4.70
C ASP A 57 12.57 -3.53 -4.98
N TRP A 58 11.31 -3.92 -4.90
CA TRP A 58 10.19 -3.02 -5.11
C TRP A 58 10.07 -1.94 -4.03
N ALA A 59 10.29 -2.29 -2.77
CA ALA A 59 10.26 -1.32 -1.67
C ALA A 59 11.39 -0.30 -1.80
N LYS A 60 12.61 -0.74 -2.07
CA LYS A 60 13.76 0.16 -2.29
C LYS A 60 13.52 1.09 -3.47
N GLN A 61 13.01 0.58 -4.57
CA GLN A 61 12.72 1.39 -5.75
C GLN A 61 11.63 2.43 -5.46
N SER A 62 10.56 2.05 -4.77
CA SER A 62 9.48 2.96 -4.38
C SER A 62 9.96 4.08 -3.46
N PHE A 63 10.82 3.76 -2.49
CA PHE A 63 11.39 4.76 -1.58
C PHE A 63 12.30 5.73 -2.33
N LYS A 64 13.11 5.22 -3.24
CA LYS A 64 13.98 6.04 -4.09
C LYS A 64 13.17 6.99 -4.96
N ASP A 65 12.12 6.50 -5.60
CA ASP A 65 11.26 7.30 -6.48
C ASP A 65 10.53 8.41 -5.70
N ALA A 66 10.13 8.14 -4.46
CA ALA A 66 9.49 9.12 -3.58
C ALA A 66 10.47 10.05 -2.85
N GLY A 67 11.77 9.74 -2.86
CA GLY A 67 12.78 10.51 -2.14
C GLY A 67 12.72 10.36 -0.62
N VAL A 68 12.28 9.23 -0.12
CA VAL A 68 12.14 8.90 1.31
C VAL A 68 13.11 7.80 1.73
N LYS A 69 13.33 7.65 3.04
CA LYS A 69 14.35 6.75 3.59
C LYS A 69 13.79 5.47 4.20
N ASN A 70 12.55 5.51 4.70
CA ASN A 70 11.95 4.39 5.44
C ASN A 70 10.45 4.29 5.18
N ALA A 71 9.83 3.23 5.70
CA ALA A 71 8.41 2.96 5.52
C ALA A 71 7.51 4.03 6.13
N GLU A 72 7.89 4.61 7.26
CA GLU A 72 7.13 5.66 7.93
C GLU A 72 7.07 6.95 7.09
N GLU A 73 8.21 7.36 6.56
CA GLU A 73 8.29 8.51 5.64
C GLU A 73 7.52 8.27 4.35
N TYR A 74 7.61 7.05 3.80
CA TYR A 74 6.89 6.67 2.60
C TYR A 74 5.37 6.69 2.83
N GLU A 75 4.92 6.15 3.96
CA GLU A 75 3.51 6.20 4.35
C GLU A 75 2.99 7.64 4.44
N ALA A 76 3.72 8.51 5.11
CA ALA A 76 3.36 9.93 5.23
C ALA A 76 3.31 10.62 3.87
N TRP A 77 4.27 10.35 3.01
CA TRP A 77 4.31 10.88 1.65
C TRP A 77 3.12 10.39 0.82
N ALA A 78 2.85 9.08 0.82
CA ALA A 78 1.77 8.48 0.04
C ALA A 78 0.39 8.98 0.49
N LYS A 79 0.17 9.06 1.81
CA LYS A 79 -1.07 9.61 2.38
C LYS A 79 -1.28 11.06 1.97
N ASN A 80 -0.24 11.88 2.05
CA ASN A 80 -0.30 13.29 1.68
C ASN A 80 -0.67 13.47 0.21
N VAL A 81 -0.01 12.74 -0.69
CA VAL A 81 -0.29 12.81 -2.12
C VAL A 81 -1.72 12.30 -2.42
N PHE A 82 -2.13 11.21 -1.79
CA PHE A 82 -3.46 10.64 -1.99
C PHE A 82 -4.58 11.59 -1.55
N ILE A 83 -4.39 12.28 -0.44
CA ILE A 83 -5.39 13.22 0.09
C ILE A 83 -5.37 14.55 -0.67
N LYS A 84 -4.19 15.14 -0.89
CA LYS A 84 -4.05 16.49 -1.44
C LYS A 84 -4.00 16.54 -2.97
N ARG A 85 -3.59 15.44 -3.61
CA ARG A 85 -3.40 15.38 -5.06
C ARG A 85 -4.08 14.14 -5.67
N PRO A 86 -5.41 14.01 -5.56
CA PRO A 86 -6.12 12.82 -6.03
C PRO A 86 -5.99 12.59 -7.55
N ALA A 87 -5.67 13.62 -8.32
CA ALA A 87 -5.39 13.47 -9.74
C ALA A 87 -4.06 12.76 -10.02
N GLN A 88 -3.09 12.85 -9.10
CA GLN A 88 -1.78 12.21 -9.23
C GLN A 88 -1.73 10.82 -8.61
N MET A 89 -2.51 10.56 -7.56
CA MET A 89 -2.56 9.29 -6.87
C MET A 89 -3.96 8.71 -6.97
N LYS A 90 -4.16 7.77 -7.89
CA LYS A 90 -5.47 7.16 -8.17
C LYS A 90 -5.76 5.93 -7.31
N LEU A 91 -4.72 5.21 -6.90
CA LEU A 91 -4.86 3.96 -6.18
C LEU A 91 -3.86 3.87 -5.03
N LEU A 92 -4.36 3.58 -3.86
CA LEU A 92 -3.54 3.26 -2.70
C LEU A 92 -3.74 1.79 -2.35
N ILE A 93 -2.67 1.01 -2.41
CA ILE A 93 -2.64 -0.40 -2.06
C ILE A 93 -2.13 -0.51 -0.62
N VAL A 94 -2.92 -1.13 0.24
CA VAL A 94 -2.61 -1.25 1.66
C VAL A 94 -2.65 -2.70 2.11
N VAL A 95 -1.94 -3.01 3.17
CA VAL A 95 -2.03 -4.28 3.88
C VAL A 95 -2.72 -4.03 5.21
N ASN A 96 -3.34 -5.05 5.78
CA ASN A 96 -4.29 -5.00 6.91
C ASN A 96 -4.03 -3.93 8.00
N LYS A 97 -2.79 -3.57 8.24
CA LYS A 97 -2.43 -2.65 9.33
C LYS A 97 -2.95 -1.22 9.15
N LEU A 98 -3.12 -0.76 7.93
CA LEU A 98 -3.54 0.62 7.65
C LEU A 98 -5.03 0.88 7.72
N LEU A 99 -5.83 -0.18 7.79
CA LEU A 99 -7.28 -0.06 7.93
C LEU A 99 -7.70 0.57 9.27
N THR A 100 -6.84 0.51 10.28
CA THR A 100 -7.14 0.99 11.63
C THR A 100 -6.69 2.40 11.95
N GLY A 101 -5.82 3.00 11.14
CA GLY A 101 -5.22 4.32 11.42
C GLY A 101 -5.35 5.35 10.31
N PHE A 102 -5.89 4.96 9.16
CA PHE A 102 -5.90 5.82 7.98
C PHE A 102 -7.29 6.40 7.71
N ASP A 103 -7.40 7.72 7.78
CA ASP A 103 -8.58 8.45 7.37
C ASP A 103 -8.33 9.06 5.98
N ALA A 104 -8.99 8.50 4.97
CA ALA A 104 -8.87 8.93 3.59
C ALA A 104 -10.22 9.43 3.05
N PRO A 105 -10.57 10.69 3.29
CA PRO A 105 -11.86 11.23 2.84
C PRO A 105 -12.04 11.20 1.32
N CYS A 106 -10.97 11.11 0.56
CA CYS A 106 -11.03 11.02 -0.91
C CYS A 106 -11.16 9.58 -1.46
N ALA A 107 -11.13 8.56 -0.61
CA ALA A 107 -11.30 7.19 -1.04
C ALA A 107 -12.79 6.88 -1.30
N THR A 108 -13.17 6.80 -2.57
CA THR A 108 -14.56 6.53 -2.99
C THR A 108 -14.87 5.06 -3.16
N ILE A 109 -13.87 4.22 -3.41
CA ILE A 109 -14.02 2.79 -3.65
C ILE A 109 -13.00 2.02 -2.82
N LEU A 110 -13.47 0.95 -2.19
CA LEU A 110 -12.64 0.02 -1.43
C LEU A 110 -12.74 -1.36 -2.08
N TYR A 111 -11.59 -1.86 -2.55
CA TYR A 111 -11.45 -3.24 -3.02
C TYR A 111 -10.73 -4.06 -1.96
N ILE A 112 -11.23 -5.25 -1.67
CA ILE A 112 -10.68 -6.12 -0.63
C ILE A 112 -10.33 -7.47 -1.26
N ASP A 113 -9.04 -7.82 -1.25
CA ASP A 113 -8.55 -9.14 -1.65
C ASP A 113 -7.74 -9.74 -0.51
N SER A 114 -8.42 -9.96 0.61
CA SER A 114 -7.84 -10.62 1.79
C SER A 114 -8.96 -11.15 2.69
N GLU A 115 -8.64 -12.15 3.52
CA GLU A 115 -9.51 -12.55 4.61
C GLU A 115 -9.49 -11.46 5.69
N ILE A 116 -10.52 -10.66 5.73
CA ILE A 116 -10.70 -9.65 6.76
C ILE A 116 -11.74 -10.13 7.75
N LYS A 117 -11.38 -10.18 9.04
CA LYS A 117 -12.32 -10.50 10.10
C LYS A 117 -13.34 -9.37 10.28
N ASP A 118 -14.54 -9.70 10.69
CA ASP A 118 -15.71 -8.82 10.73
C ASP A 118 -15.43 -7.42 11.32
N HIS A 119 -14.67 -7.34 12.40
CA HIS A 119 -14.34 -6.08 13.05
C HIS A 119 -13.46 -5.16 12.17
N THR A 120 -12.45 -5.73 11.52
CA THR A 120 -11.56 -4.99 10.62
C THR A 120 -12.28 -4.57 9.34
N LEU A 121 -13.16 -5.43 8.81
CA LEU A 121 -14.00 -5.10 7.67
C LEU A 121 -14.93 -3.91 7.98
N PHE A 122 -15.58 -3.93 9.13
CA PHE A 122 -16.44 -2.83 9.57
C PHE A 122 -15.67 -1.51 9.67
N GLN A 123 -14.46 -1.51 10.22
CA GLN A 123 -13.61 -0.34 10.31
C GLN A 123 -13.22 0.19 8.92
N ALA A 124 -12.90 -0.70 7.97
CA ALA A 124 -12.57 -0.33 6.60
C ALA A 124 -13.77 0.32 5.90
N VAL A 125 -14.96 -0.26 6.02
CA VAL A 125 -16.19 0.27 5.45
C VAL A 125 -16.53 1.65 6.03
N CYS A 126 -16.41 1.83 7.34
CA CYS A 126 -16.68 3.11 7.99
C CYS A 126 -15.75 4.23 7.51
N ARG A 127 -14.52 3.92 7.13
CA ARG A 127 -13.57 4.92 6.62
C ARG A 127 -13.92 5.43 5.23
N VAL A 128 -14.44 4.58 4.38
CA VAL A 128 -14.90 4.97 3.04
C VAL A 128 -16.23 5.72 3.13
N ASN A 129 -17.09 5.37 4.05
CA ASN A 129 -18.42 6.00 4.22
C ASN A 129 -18.40 7.41 4.83
N ARG A 130 -17.30 7.86 5.40
CA ARG A 130 -17.17 9.22 5.94
C ARG A 130 -17.18 10.32 4.88
N LEU A 131 -17.11 9.94 3.62
CA LEU A 131 -17.15 10.87 2.49
C LEU A 131 -18.46 11.63 2.31
N GLY A 132 -19.54 11.20 2.94
CA GLY A 132 -20.84 11.84 2.83
C GLY A 132 -20.98 13.15 3.62
N GLU A 133 -20.10 13.41 4.57
CA GLU A 133 -20.17 14.59 5.44
C GLU A 133 -19.41 15.80 4.87
N ASP A 134 -18.36 15.57 4.11
CA ASP A 134 -17.51 16.63 3.55
C ASP A 134 -18.02 17.20 2.21
N ILE A 135 -19.00 16.55 1.59
CA ILE A 135 -19.59 17.00 0.31
C ILE A 135 -20.73 17.99 0.51
N LYS A 136 -21.12 18.28 1.75
CA LYS A 136 -22.24 19.20 2.05
C LYS A 136 -21.83 20.67 2.16
N ASP A 137 -20.58 20.95 2.05
CA ASP A 137 -20.01 22.29 2.02
C ASP A 137 -19.54 22.59 0.59
#